data_316d0d8c96ab72cbfa8cf5cd49b9e0d7
#
_entry.id   316d0d8c96ab72cbfa8cf5cd49b9e0d7
#
_cell.length_a   1.000
_cell.length_b   1.000
_cell.length_c   1.000
_cell.angle_alpha   90.00
_cell.angle_beta   90.00
_cell.angle_gamma   90.00
#
_symmetry.space_group_name_H-M   'P 1'
#
loop_
_entity.id
_entity.type
_entity.pdbx_description
1 polymer ?
#
loop_
_entity_poly.entity_id
_entity_poly.type
_entity_poly.pdbx_seq_one_letter_code
_entity_poly.pdbx_strand_id
1 'polypeptide(L)'
;MNFIDVVVPLPIRTTFTYLVSQKEYDFLDLGFRVMVPFGKSKYITGIVISKHKKIPSKYQAKEIEYIIDKEQIVTENQLTFFKWISDYYMCPLGLVIKVAMPKLLLLKSESEIILLSRKFSKTKISKNSQKILDTLIDNEKLSLNDISLILMKKNIGSEINELLGKSIISVK
;
A
#
# COMPACT_ATOMS: atom_id res chain seq x y z
N MET A 1 11.40 -20.34 -6.85
CA MET A 1 10.67 -19.07 -6.98
C MET A 1 9.74 -18.92 -5.79
N ASN A 2 9.60 -17.72 -5.28
CA ASN A 2 8.80 -17.44 -4.10
C ASN A 2 7.62 -16.55 -4.47
N PHE A 3 6.46 -16.87 -3.94
CA PHE A 3 5.22 -16.19 -4.28
C PHE A 3 4.46 -15.79 -3.01
N ILE A 4 3.69 -14.73 -3.14
CA ILE A 4 2.73 -14.29 -2.14
C ILE A 4 1.36 -14.12 -2.80
N ASP A 5 0.30 -14.48 -2.08
CA ASP A 5 -1.05 -14.11 -2.46
C ASP A 5 -1.47 -12.84 -1.76
N VAL A 6 -2.04 -11.94 -2.54
CA VAL A 6 -2.40 -10.60 -2.11
C VAL A 6 -3.87 -10.35 -2.37
N VAL A 7 -4.56 -9.78 -1.39
CA VAL A 7 -5.91 -9.22 -1.56
C VAL A 7 -5.79 -7.72 -1.80
N VAL A 8 -6.43 -7.24 -2.85
CA VAL A 8 -6.55 -5.82 -3.16
C VAL A 8 -7.91 -5.27 -2.70
N PRO A 9 -8.02 -4.01 -2.24
CA PRO A 9 -9.26 -3.43 -1.71
C PRO A 9 -10.27 -3.08 -2.83
N LEU A 10 -10.62 -4.07 -3.62
CA LEU A 10 -11.52 -3.97 -4.76
C LEU A 10 -12.64 -5.02 -4.66
N PRO A 11 -13.78 -4.83 -5.35
CA PRO A 11 -14.90 -5.77 -5.36
C PRO A 11 -14.62 -7.01 -6.23
N ILE A 12 -13.50 -7.68 -5.96
CA ILE A 12 -13.03 -8.86 -6.71
C ILE A 12 -12.90 -10.03 -5.74
N ARG A 13 -13.46 -11.19 -6.10
CA ARG A 13 -13.46 -12.38 -5.25
C ARG A 13 -12.15 -13.16 -5.26
N THR A 14 -11.30 -12.92 -6.27
CA THR A 14 -10.02 -13.63 -6.42
C THR A 14 -8.90 -12.90 -5.72
N THR A 15 -7.94 -13.64 -5.20
CA THR A 15 -6.63 -13.17 -4.78
C THR A 15 -5.68 -13.13 -5.96
N PHE A 16 -4.60 -12.36 -5.86
CA PHE A 16 -3.61 -12.24 -6.90
C PHE A 16 -2.25 -12.72 -6.39
N THR A 17 -1.61 -13.59 -7.16
CA THR A 17 -0.28 -14.10 -6.83
C THR A 17 0.79 -13.22 -7.46
N TYR A 18 1.75 -12.79 -6.65
CA TYR A 18 2.90 -12.00 -7.07
C TYR A 18 4.21 -12.72 -6.76
N LEU A 19 5.20 -12.49 -7.62
CA LEU A 19 6.56 -12.97 -7.44
C LEU A 19 7.30 -12.05 -6.47
N VAL A 20 8.13 -12.63 -5.60
CA VAL A 20 8.99 -11.91 -4.67
C VAL A 20 10.39 -12.51 -4.67
N SER A 21 11.40 -11.69 -4.44
CA SER A 21 12.77 -12.13 -4.23
C SER A 21 12.89 -12.96 -2.93
N GLN A 22 14.00 -13.70 -2.77
CA GLN A 22 14.24 -14.46 -1.54
C GLN A 22 14.26 -13.54 -0.30
N LYS A 23 14.91 -12.37 -0.40
CA LYS A 23 14.98 -11.40 0.71
C LYS A 23 13.61 -10.86 1.11
N GLU A 24 12.77 -10.53 0.14
CA GLU A 24 11.40 -10.07 0.39
C GLU A 24 10.54 -11.19 0.99
N TYR A 25 10.69 -12.43 0.50
CA TYR A 25 9.96 -13.58 1.02
C TYR A 25 10.31 -13.86 2.48
N ASP A 26 11.58 -13.73 2.87
CA ASP A 26 12.02 -13.95 4.24
C ASP A 26 11.55 -12.82 5.17
N PHE A 27 11.46 -11.60 4.66
CA PHE A 27 11.03 -10.43 5.41
C PHE A 27 9.50 -10.32 5.56
N LEU A 28 8.75 -10.65 4.48
CA LEU A 28 7.29 -10.54 4.46
C LEU A 28 6.64 -11.58 5.36
N ASP A 29 5.53 -11.18 5.97
CA ASP A 29 4.62 -12.09 6.65
C ASP A 29 3.15 -11.75 6.31
N LEU A 30 2.20 -12.54 6.82
CA LEU A 30 0.78 -12.29 6.62
C LEU A 30 0.41 -10.92 7.21
N GLY A 31 -0.47 -10.19 6.53
CA GLY A 31 -0.93 -8.89 7.00
C GLY A 31 -0.01 -7.70 6.70
N PHE A 32 1.14 -7.92 6.05
CA PHE A 32 1.95 -6.84 5.49
C PHE A 32 1.25 -6.19 4.30
N ARG A 33 1.46 -4.89 4.13
CA ARG A 33 1.02 -4.17 2.93
C ARG A 33 2.15 -4.16 1.90
N VAL A 34 1.77 -4.43 0.68
CA VAL A 34 2.67 -4.37 -0.48
C VAL A 34 2.06 -3.49 -1.57
N MET A 35 2.89 -2.74 -2.27
CA MET A 35 2.48 -2.04 -3.49
C MET A 35 2.63 -3.01 -4.66
N VAL A 36 1.53 -3.25 -5.36
CA VAL A 36 1.50 -4.22 -6.45
C VAL A 36 1.01 -3.59 -7.76
N PRO A 37 1.56 -3.99 -8.91
CA PRO A 37 1.06 -3.58 -10.22
C PRO A 37 -0.32 -4.23 -10.46
N PHE A 38 -1.31 -3.40 -10.82
CA PHE A 38 -2.67 -3.83 -11.09
C PHE A 38 -3.18 -3.22 -12.40
N GLY A 39 -3.61 -4.09 -13.33
CA GLY A 39 -3.97 -3.66 -14.69
C GLY A 39 -2.73 -3.30 -15.53
N LYS A 40 -2.88 -2.31 -16.43
CA LYS A 40 -1.83 -1.96 -17.39
C LYS A 40 -0.76 -1.02 -16.82
N SER A 41 -1.17 -0.02 -16.01
CA SER A 41 -0.25 1.05 -15.55
C SER A 41 -0.56 1.57 -14.15
N LYS A 42 -1.38 0.86 -13.37
CA LYS A 42 -1.79 1.29 -12.03
C LYS A 42 -1.08 0.47 -10.98
N TYR A 43 -0.84 1.10 -9.84
CA TYR A 43 -0.36 0.44 -8.63
C TYR A 43 -1.41 0.59 -7.53
N ILE A 44 -1.53 -0.44 -6.71
CA ILE A 44 -2.50 -0.48 -5.61
C ILE A 44 -1.89 -1.15 -4.39
N THR A 45 -2.22 -0.65 -3.22
CA THR A 45 -1.88 -1.35 -1.97
C THR A 45 -2.70 -2.62 -1.85
N GLY A 46 -2.03 -3.72 -1.59
CA GLY A 46 -2.63 -5.00 -1.25
C GLY A 46 -2.13 -5.54 0.07
N ILE A 47 -2.86 -6.47 0.66
CA ILE A 47 -2.53 -7.15 1.91
C ILE A 47 -2.09 -8.57 1.61
N VAL A 48 -0.94 -8.98 2.13
CA VAL A 48 -0.42 -10.34 2.03
C VAL A 48 -1.29 -11.28 2.87
N ILE A 49 -1.80 -12.33 2.27
CA ILE A 49 -2.67 -13.31 2.94
C ILE A 49 -2.14 -14.74 2.90
N SER A 50 -1.15 -15.02 2.06
CA SER A 50 -0.42 -16.29 2.07
C SER A 50 0.97 -16.13 1.45
N LYS A 51 1.85 -17.08 1.78
CA LYS A 51 3.20 -17.23 1.22
C LYS A 51 3.36 -18.66 0.72
N HIS A 52 3.87 -18.85 -0.50
CA HIS A 52 4.05 -20.20 -1.06
C HIS A 52 5.11 -20.24 -2.16
N LYS A 53 5.45 -21.46 -2.61
CA LYS A 53 6.41 -21.70 -3.71
C LYS A 53 5.74 -22.26 -4.97
N LYS A 54 4.41 -22.33 -4.99
CA LYS A 54 3.63 -22.89 -6.10
C LYS A 54 3.48 -21.87 -7.22
N ILE A 55 3.94 -22.22 -8.40
CA ILE A 55 3.82 -21.36 -9.60
C ILE A 55 2.35 -21.28 -10.03
N PRO A 56 1.80 -20.08 -10.27
CA PRO A 56 0.45 -19.94 -10.79
C PRO A 56 0.37 -20.51 -12.22
N SER A 57 -0.64 -21.37 -12.48
CA SER A 57 -0.80 -22.07 -13.76
C SER A 57 -1.52 -21.24 -14.83
N LYS A 58 -2.26 -20.20 -14.43
CA LYS A 58 -3.15 -19.46 -15.35
C LYS A 58 -2.54 -18.18 -15.91
N TYR A 59 -1.48 -17.67 -15.32
CA TYR A 59 -0.82 -16.42 -15.73
C TYR A 59 0.61 -16.35 -15.17
N GLN A 60 1.43 -15.51 -15.78
CA GLN A 60 2.76 -15.20 -15.27
C GLN A 60 2.62 -14.17 -14.14
N ALA A 61 3.08 -14.55 -12.93
CA ALA A 61 3.08 -13.64 -11.80
C ALA A 61 4.00 -12.45 -12.05
N LYS A 62 3.51 -11.24 -11.83
CA LYS A 62 4.31 -10.02 -11.83
C LYS A 62 5.03 -9.89 -10.50
N GLU A 63 6.13 -9.17 -10.49
CA GLU A 63 6.82 -8.79 -9.25
C GLU A 63 6.02 -7.72 -8.48
N ILE A 64 6.17 -7.69 -7.16
CA ILE A 64 5.70 -6.56 -6.36
C ILE A 64 6.54 -5.32 -6.67
N GLU A 65 5.99 -4.12 -6.50
CA GLU A 65 6.76 -2.89 -6.69
C GLU A 65 7.66 -2.62 -5.47
N TYR A 66 7.10 -2.70 -4.26
CA TYR A 66 7.84 -2.65 -3.00
C TYR A 66 6.98 -3.07 -1.81
N ILE A 67 7.64 -3.34 -0.68
CA ILE A 67 7.00 -3.56 0.63
C ILE A 67 6.79 -2.19 1.29
N ILE A 68 5.57 -1.91 1.74
CA ILE A 68 5.22 -0.61 2.32
C ILE A 68 5.65 -0.55 3.79
N ASP A 69 5.44 -1.63 4.53
CA ASP A 69 5.57 -1.68 5.98
C ASP A 69 6.89 -2.28 6.43
N LYS A 70 7.31 -1.93 7.65
CA LYS A 70 8.44 -2.55 8.35
C LYS A 70 7.99 -3.67 9.30
N GLU A 71 6.71 -3.71 9.62
CA GLU A 71 6.08 -4.65 10.53
C GLU A 71 4.66 -5.00 10.07
N GLN A 72 4.07 -6.01 10.64
CA GLN A 72 2.71 -6.47 10.35
C GLN A 72 1.69 -5.40 10.77
N ILE A 73 0.86 -4.96 9.82
CA ILE A 73 -0.21 -3.96 10.06
C ILE A 73 -1.55 -4.64 10.38
N VAL A 74 -1.81 -5.78 9.78
CA VAL A 74 -3.03 -6.58 10.02
C VAL A 74 -2.62 -7.90 10.63
N THR A 75 -3.05 -8.17 11.84
CA THR A 75 -2.74 -9.42 12.54
C THR A 75 -3.43 -10.63 11.90
N GLU A 76 -2.94 -11.84 12.14
CA GLU A 76 -3.57 -13.07 11.65
C GLU A 76 -5.00 -13.23 12.16
N ASN A 77 -5.26 -12.86 13.43
CA ASN A 77 -6.61 -12.88 13.99
C ASN A 77 -7.56 -11.94 13.25
N GLN A 78 -7.09 -10.73 12.89
CA GLN A 78 -7.86 -9.80 12.08
C GLN A 78 -8.10 -10.34 10.66
N LEU A 79 -7.09 -10.95 10.02
CA LEU A 79 -7.26 -11.60 8.72
C LEU A 79 -8.30 -12.73 8.78
N THR A 80 -8.25 -13.54 9.82
CA THR A 80 -9.24 -14.61 10.06
C THR A 80 -10.63 -14.03 10.24
N PHE A 81 -10.78 -12.97 11.01
CA PHE A 81 -12.03 -12.26 11.20
C PHE A 81 -12.56 -11.63 9.90
N PHE A 82 -11.69 -11.01 9.09
CA PHE A 82 -12.08 -10.45 7.80
C PHE A 82 -12.55 -11.54 6.81
N LYS A 83 -11.88 -12.69 6.80
CA LYS A 83 -12.33 -13.86 6.03
C LYS A 83 -13.70 -14.33 6.48
N TRP A 84 -13.92 -14.46 7.79
CA TRP A 84 -15.22 -14.83 8.33
C TRP A 84 -16.32 -13.85 7.90
N ILE A 85 -16.09 -12.53 7.99
CA ILE A 85 -17.04 -11.51 7.51
C ILE A 85 -17.33 -11.71 6.01
N SER A 86 -16.28 -11.90 5.20
CA SER A 86 -16.40 -12.12 3.76
C SER A 86 -17.29 -13.32 3.44
N ASP A 87 -17.09 -14.43 4.14
CA ASP A 87 -17.84 -15.67 3.95
C ASP A 87 -19.28 -15.53 4.44
N TYR A 88 -19.49 -14.96 5.63
CA TYR A 88 -20.80 -14.79 6.26
C TYR A 88 -21.73 -13.89 5.40
N TYR A 89 -21.20 -12.76 4.93
CA TYR A 89 -21.96 -11.82 4.10
C TYR A 89 -21.82 -12.09 2.60
N MET A 90 -21.16 -13.17 2.20
CA MET A 90 -20.92 -13.54 0.80
C MET A 90 -20.37 -12.38 -0.05
N CYS A 91 -19.55 -11.51 0.53
CA CYS A 91 -18.94 -10.36 -0.12
C CYS A 91 -17.45 -10.58 -0.39
N PRO A 92 -16.84 -9.93 -1.40
CA PRO A 92 -15.41 -10.01 -1.66
C PRO A 92 -14.57 -9.55 -0.45
N LEU A 93 -13.54 -10.33 -0.08
CA LEU A 93 -12.62 -10.00 1.01
C LEU A 93 -11.98 -8.61 0.84
N GLY A 94 -11.70 -8.21 -0.41
CA GLY A 94 -11.19 -6.88 -0.72
C GLY A 94 -12.12 -5.74 -0.29
N LEU A 95 -13.44 -5.94 -0.29
CA LEU A 95 -14.40 -4.95 0.23
C LEU A 95 -14.38 -4.90 1.76
N VAL A 96 -14.25 -6.04 2.43
CA VAL A 96 -14.11 -6.08 3.89
C VAL A 96 -12.86 -5.31 4.31
N ILE A 97 -11.71 -5.58 3.69
CA ILE A 97 -10.45 -4.85 3.92
C ILE A 97 -10.63 -3.35 3.67
N LYS A 98 -11.31 -2.98 2.58
CA LYS A 98 -11.55 -1.56 2.23
C LYS A 98 -12.35 -0.81 3.30
N VAL A 99 -13.28 -1.48 3.97
CA VAL A 99 -14.10 -0.89 5.04
C VAL A 99 -13.38 -0.94 6.39
N ALA A 100 -12.70 -2.04 6.67
CA ALA A 100 -12.02 -2.26 7.95
C ALA A 100 -10.75 -1.40 8.13
N MET A 101 -10.09 -1.03 7.02
CA MET A 101 -8.84 -0.28 7.07
C MET A 101 -9.05 1.21 6.75
N PRO A 102 -8.38 2.12 7.46
CA PRO A 102 -8.36 3.54 7.11
C PRO A 102 -7.90 3.77 5.66
N LYS A 103 -8.51 4.72 4.96
CA LYS A 103 -8.13 5.06 3.57
C LYS A 103 -6.64 5.36 3.41
N LEU A 104 -6.04 5.99 4.41
CA LEU A 104 -4.61 6.33 4.47
C LEU A 104 -3.67 5.11 4.37
N LEU A 105 -4.16 3.94 4.77
CA LEU A 105 -3.42 2.68 4.68
C LEU A 105 -3.63 1.94 3.35
N LEU A 106 -4.58 2.36 2.52
CA LEU A 106 -4.96 1.72 1.26
C LEU A 106 -4.67 2.62 0.04
N LEU A 107 -3.46 3.16 -0.04
CA LEU A 107 -3.02 4.06 -1.09
C LEU A 107 -3.04 3.40 -2.47
N LYS A 108 -3.32 4.22 -3.49
CA LYS A 108 -3.23 3.86 -4.91
C LYS A 108 -2.33 4.86 -5.60
N SER A 109 -1.76 4.50 -6.74
CA SER A 109 -0.93 5.43 -7.53
C SER A 109 -1.65 6.75 -7.89
N GLU A 110 -2.96 6.71 -7.97
CA GLU A 110 -3.84 7.86 -8.27
C GLU A 110 -4.34 8.58 -7.00
N SER A 111 -3.96 8.14 -5.79
CA SER A 111 -4.35 8.84 -4.56
C SER A 111 -3.75 10.24 -4.55
N GLU A 112 -4.62 11.24 -4.37
CA GLU A 112 -4.21 12.64 -4.28
C GLU A 112 -3.82 12.96 -2.84
N ILE A 113 -2.63 13.49 -2.67
CA ILE A 113 -2.11 13.99 -1.39
C ILE A 113 -2.35 15.49 -1.35
N ILE A 114 -2.98 15.93 -0.27
CA ILE A 114 -3.29 17.34 -0.02
C ILE A 114 -2.70 17.80 1.29
N LEU A 115 -2.39 19.08 1.37
CA LEU A 115 -1.92 19.72 2.59
C LEU A 115 -3.08 19.93 3.55
N LEU A 116 -2.97 19.46 4.80
CA LEU A 116 -3.98 19.69 5.85
C LEU A 116 -3.88 21.09 6.48
N SER A 117 -2.67 21.62 6.62
CA SER A 117 -2.43 22.92 7.22
C SER A 117 -1.17 23.57 6.65
N ARG A 118 -1.21 24.88 6.42
CA ARG A 118 -0.02 25.68 6.04
C ARG A 118 0.80 26.13 7.25
N LYS A 119 0.32 25.89 8.48
CA LYS A 119 1.05 26.24 9.72
C LYS A 119 1.83 25.02 10.22
N PHE A 120 3.04 24.85 9.71
CA PHE A 120 3.97 23.82 10.23
C PHE A 120 4.80 24.46 11.33
N SER A 121 4.54 24.13 12.59
CA SER A 121 5.50 24.43 13.64
C SER A 121 6.73 23.54 13.44
N LYS A 122 7.91 24.04 13.69
CA LYS A 122 9.29 23.52 13.55
C LYS A 122 9.49 22.00 13.84
N THR A 123 8.75 21.16 13.17
CA THR A 123 8.88 19.69 13.32
C THR A 123 10.02 19.23 12.42
N LYS A 124 11.03 18.57 13.00
CA LYS A 124 12.11 17.95 12.22
C LYS A 124 11.50 16.92 11.29
N ILE A 125 11.57 17.15 9.99
CA ILE A 125 11.17 16.22 8.92
C ILE A 125 12.39 15.89 8.09
N SER A 126 12.34 14.74 7.41
CA SER A 126 13.42 14.30 6.53
C SER A 126 13.58 15.26 5.33
N LYS A 127 14.78 15.31 4.75
CA LYS A 127 15.04 16.14 3.55
C LYS A 127 14.10 15.80 2.39
N ASN A 128 13.75 14.54 2.23
CA ASN A 128 12.82 14.11 1.18
C ASN A 128 11.38 14.53 1.47
N SER A 129 10.94 14.39 2.73
CA SER A 129 9.62 14.88 3.16
C SER A 129 9.50 16.39 3.02
N GLN A 130 10.60 17.14 3.24
CA GLN A 130 10.61 18.58 3.02
C GLN A 130 10.41 18.93 1.53
N LYS A 131 11.07 18.23 0.59
CA LYS A 131 10.86 18.43 -0.85
C LYS A 131 9.41 18.19 -1.27
N ILE A 132 8.77 17.16 -0.72
CA ILE A 132 7.34 16.90 -0.98
C ILE A 132 6.50 18.09 -0.50
N LEU A 133 6.76 18.60 0.69
CA LEU A 133 6.02 19.72 1.26
C LEU A 133 6.20 21.00 0.44
N ASP A 134 7.43 21.34 0.06
CA ASP A 134 7.73 22.52 -0.74
C ASP A 134 6.94 22.46 -2.06
N THR A 135 6.92 21.29 -2.71
CA THR A 135 6.15 21.10 -3.95
C THR A 135 4.62 21.12 -3.72
N LEU A 136 4.14 20.63 -2.56
CA LEU A 136 2.71 20.67 -2.19
C LEU A 136 2.23 22.10 -1.86
N ILE A 137 3.12 22.97 -1.42
CA ILE A 137 2.80 24.40 -1.19
C ILE A 137 2.50 25.10 -2.51
N ASP A 138 3.26 24.75 -3.56
CA ASP A 138 3.11 25.32 -4.90
C ASP A 138 1.97 24.69 -5.69
N ASN A 139 1.74 23.39 -5.48
CA ASN A 139 0.73 22.60 -6.19
C ASN A 139 -0.28 22.04 -5.17
N GLU A 140 -1.45 22.60 -5.08
CA GLU A 140 -2.48 22.25 -4.07
C GLU A 140 -2.67 20.75 -3.78
N LYS A 141 -2.28 19.89 -4.73
CA LYS A 141 -2.34 18.43 -4.66
C LYS A 141 -1.26 17.76 -5.49
N LEU A 142 -0.81 16.59 -5.06
CA LEU A 142 0.14 15.71 -5.76
C LEU A 142 -0.35 14.28 -5.75
N SER A 143 -0.19 13.55 -6.85
CA SER A 143 -0.38 12.09 -6.85
C SER A 143 0.86 11.38 -6.29
N LEU A 144 0.71 10.11 -5.88
CA LEU A 144 1.88 9.30 -5.48
C LEU A 144 2.89 9.14 -6.62
N ASN A 145 2.43 9.12 -7.87
CA ASN A 145 3.31 9.08 -9.02
C ASN A 145 4.15 10.35 -9.13
N ASP A 146 3.54 11.53 -8.93
CA ASP A 146 4.26 12.81 -8.98
C ASP A 146 5.35 12.86 -7.90
N ILE A 147 5.01 12.41 -6.68
CA ILE A 147 5.96 12.34 -5.57
C ILE A 147 7.12 11.38 -5.88
N SER A 148 6.83 10.23 -6.48
CA SER A 148 7.85 9.28 -6.91
C SER A 148 8.82 9.90 -7.94
N LEU A 149 8.31 10.68 -8.88
CA LEU A 149 9.10 11.40 -9.87
C LEU A 149 9.95 12.52 -9.25
N ILE A 150 9.36 13.32 -8.35
CA ILE A 150 10.05 14.42 -7.63
C ILE A 150 11.23 13.87 -6.80
N LEU A 151 11.04 12.75 -6.13
CA LEU A 151 12.07 12.12 -5.31
C LEU A 151 13.02 11.23 -6.11
N MET A 152 12.74 10.94 -7.37
CA MET A 152 13.43 9.95 -8.20
C MET A 152 13.55 8.60 -7.49
N LYS A 153 12.50 8.21 -6.77
CA LYS A 153 12.50 7.06 -5.87
C LYS A 153 11.18 6.30 -5.98
N LYS A 154 11.26 4.97 -6.15
CA LYS A 154 10.06 4.13 -6.26
C LYS A 154 9.36 3.95 -4.91
N ASN A 155 10.12 3.64 -3.87
CA ASN A 155 9.58 3.48 -2.52
C ASN A 155 9.55 4.81 -1.78
N ILE A 156 8.37 5.42 -1.70
CA ILE A 156 8.09 6.71 -1.04
C ILE A 156 7.24 6.52 0.24
N GLY A 157 6.99 5.26 0.62
CA GLY A 157 6.10 4.93 1.75
C GLY A 157 6.57 5.53 3.08
N SER A 158 7.89 5.57 3.33
CA SER A 158 8.46 6.12 4.56
C SER A 158 8.22 7.63 4.68
N GLU A 159 8.38 8.37 3.60
CA GLU A 159 8.18 9.81 3.53
C GLU A 159 6.70 10.17 3.69
N ILE A 160 5.82 9.43 3.03
CA ILE A 160 4.37 9.60 3.16
C ILE A 160 3.90 9.28 4.58
N ASN A 161 4.34 8.17 5.16
CA ASN A 161 3.99 7.79 6.53
C ASN A 161 4.53 8.82 7.56
N GLU A 162 5.71 9.39 7.35
CA GLU A 162 6.24 10.46 8.19
C GLU A 162 5.33 11.69 8.19
N LEU A 163 4.90 12.14 7.00
CA LEU A 163 4.06 13.33 6.85
C LEU A 163 2.62 13.09 7.36
N LEU A 164 2.08 11.89 7.15
CA LEU A 164 0.77 11.47 7.67
C LEU A 164 0.79 11.37 9.20
N GLY A 165 1.81 10.73 9.78
CA GLY A 165 1.95 10.58 11.23
C GLY A 165 2.08 11.93 11.98
N LYS A 166 2.55 12.97 11.28
CA LYS A 166 2.62 14.34 11.78
C LYS A 166 1.37 15.18 11.45
N SER A 167 0.35 14.58 10.84
CA SER A 167 -0.88 15.23 10.41
C SER A 167 -0.65 16.47 9.53
N ILE A 168 0.41 16.44 8.71
CA ILE A 168 0.77 17.54 7.80
C ILE A 168 0.01 17.40 6.48
N ILE A 169 -0.15 16.17 6.01
CA ILE A 169 -0.85 15.84 4.77
C ILE A 169 -2.06 14.95 5.02
N SER A 170 -2.97 14.92 4.06
CA SER A 170 -4.08 13.96 4.01
C SER A 170 -4.17 13.34 2.62
N VAL A 171 -4.86 12.21 2.51
CA VAL A 171 -5.12 11.52 1.24
C VAL A 171 -6.61 11.66 0.90
N LYS A 172 -6.87 12.06 -0.33
CA LYS A 172 -8.23 12.24 -0.85
C LYS A 172 -8.66 11.07 -1.73
#